data_4b6a713f6d5689811c0d3c8d5d646a3f
#
_entry.id   4b6a713f6d5689811c0d3c8d5d646a3f
#
_cell.length_a   1.000
_cell.length_b   1.000
_cell.length_c   1.000
_cell.angle_alpha   90.00
_cell.angle_beta   90.00
_cell.angle_gamma   90.00
#
_symmetry.space_group_name_H-M   'P 1'
#
loop_
_entity.id
_entity.type
_entity.pdbx_description
1 polymer ?
#
loop_
_entity_poly.entity_id
_entity_poly.type
_entity_poly.pdbx_seq_one_letter_code
_entity_poly.pdbx_strand_id
1 'polypeptide(L)'
;MNTYPSMPITEADIKLVVACALVDIDGRVLVVKRPPGKPMAGLWEFPGGKVEKGERLEQALIRELKEEISIDVTANCLAPLTFASHSYDDFHLLMPLYVCRKWDGQIVLNEATDSKWLKPNEMRNLDMPEADVLLIAMLRDMI
;
A
#
# COMPACT_ATOMS: atom_id res chain seq x y z
N MET A 1 -10.09 28.17 2.02
CA MET A 1 -9.53 27.60 3.27
C MET A 1 -8.27 26.83 2.96
N ASN A 2 -7.22 27.06 3.70
CA ASN A 2 -5.97 26.34 3.51
C ASN A 2 -6.04 24.97 4.20
N THR A 3 -5.93 23.90 3.43
CA THR A 3 -5.94 22.54 3.92
C THR A 3 -4.53 21.93 4.07
N TYR A 4 -3.50 22.70 3.69
CA TYR A 4 -2.12 22.25 3.80
C TYR A 4 -1.59 22.40 5.21
N PRO A 5 -0.68 21.52 5.64
CA PRO A 5 -0.03 21.68 6.94
C PRO A 5 0.76 23.00 6.99
N SER A 6 0.95 23.54 8.19
CA SER A 6 1.72 24.76 8.40
C SER A 6 3.20 24.60 8.05
N MET A 7 3.74 23.36 8.16
CA MET A 7 5.13 23.05 7.83
C MET A 7 5.24 22.62 6.36
N PRO A 8 6.13 23.24 5.57
CA PRO A 8 6.40 22.77 4.22
C PRO A 8 6.89 21.31 4.20
N ILE A 9 6.53 20.58 3.17
CA ILE A 9 6.91 19.17 3.02
C ILE A 9 8.44 18.97 3.07
N THR A 10 9.21 19.94 2.58
CA THR A 10 10.68 19.89 2.59
C THR A 10 11.29 20.02 3.97
N GLU A 11 10.52 20.49 4.96
CA GLU A 11 10.93 20.63 6.35
C GLU A 11 10.35 19.53 7.23
N ALA A 12 9.36 18.78 6.73
CA ALA A 12 8.74 17.69 7.45
C ALA A 12 9.55 16.41 7.29
N ASP A 13 9.46 15.53 8.28
CA ASP A 13 9.96 14.16 8.12
C ASP A 13 9.14 13.43 7.07
N ILE A 14 9.80 12.96 6.03
CA ILE A 14 9.15 12.20 4.98
C ILE A 14 9.33 10.73 5.26
N LYS A 15 8.22 9.99 5.34
CA LYS A 15 8.24 8.53 5.38
C LYS A 15 7.90 7.99 4.01
N LEU A 16 8.84 7.23 3.46
CA LEU A 16 8.69 6.59 2.16
C LEU A 16 8.23 5.16 2.38
N VAL A 17 7.01 4.88 1.95
CA VAL A 17 6.38 3.56 2.04
C VAL A 17 5.95 3.17 0.65
N VAL A 18 6.20 1.93 0.27
CA VAL A 18 5.79 1.41 -1.03
C VAL A 18 4.67 0.39 -0.84
N ALA A 19 3.68 0.44 -1.71
CA ALA A 19 2.51 -0.43 -1.62
C ALA A 19 2.21 -1.09 -2.97
N CYS A 20 1.49 -2.19 -2.93
CA CYS A 20 1.14 -2.97 -4.11
C CYS A 20 -0.35 -3.25 -4.19
N ALA A 21 -0.93 -2.96 -5.35
CA ALA A 21 -2.23 -3.49 -5.73
C ALA A 21 -2.00 -4.81 -6.47
N LEU A 22 -2.14 -5.92 -5.76
CA LEU A 22 -2.17 -7.24 -6.39
C LEU A 22 -3.55 -7.41 -7.01
N VAL A 23 -3.60 -7.65 -8.30
CA VAL A 23 -4.85 -7.74 -9.05
C VAL A 23 -5.01 -9.14 -9.59
N ASP A 24 -6.12 -9.80 -9.24
CA ASP A 24 -6.43 -11.13 -9.74
C ASP A 24 -7.06 -11.10 -11.14
N ILE A 25 -7.36 -12.27 -11.67
CA ILE A 25 -7.93 -12.40 -13.01
C ILE A 25 -9.33 -11.75 -13.14
N ASP A 26 -10.03 -11.60 -12.03
CA ASP A 26 -11.36 -10.99 -12.00
C ASP A 26 -11.33 -9.48 -11.75
N GLY A 27 -10.14 -8.89 -11.64
CA GLY A 27 -9.98 -7.47 -11.35
C GLY A 27 -10.16 -7.10 -9.89
N ARG A 28 -10.09 -8.08 -8.99
CA ARG A 28 -10.12 -7.84 -7.55
C ARG A 28 -8.72 -7.54 -7.03
N VAL A 29 -8.66 -6.69 -6.04
CA VAL A 29 -7.42 -6.22 -5.43
C VAL A 29 -7.34 -6.74 -4.00
N LEU A 30 -6.16 -7.21 -3.61
CA LEU A 30 -5.92 -7.69 -2.26
C LEU A 30 -5.74 -6.54 -1.29
N VAL A 31 -6.49 -6.58 -0.20
CA VAL A 31 -6.26 -5.74 0.99
C VAL A 31 -6.07 -6.64 2.20
N VAL A 32 -5.26 -6.20 3.13
CA VAL A 32 -4.92 -6.93 4.35
C VAL A 32 -5.22 -6.08 5.58
N LYS A 33 -5.55 -6.74 6.69
CA LYS A 33 -5.91 -6.07 7.93
C LYS A 33 -4.71 -5.97 8.86
N ARG A 34 -4.40 -4.76 9.31
CA ARG A 34 -3.27 -4.52 10.21
C ARG A 34 -3.49 -5.23 11.55
N PRO A 35 -2.44 -5.89 12.08
CA PRO A 35 -2.55 -6.66 13.32
C PRO A 35 -2.70 -5.76 14.54
N PRO A 36 -3.21 -6.31 15.67
CA PRO A 36 -3.21 -5.60 16.95
C PRO A 36 -1.78 -5.25 17.38
N GLY A 37 -1.65 -4.17 18.15
CA GLY A 37 -0.37 -3.74 18.71
C GLY A 37 0.49 -2.88 17.79
N LYS A 38 0.05 -2.64 16.57
CA LYS A 38 0.71 -1.72 15.64
C LYS A 38 -0.13 -0.46 15.46
N PRO A 39 0.48 0.67 15.05
CA PRO A 39 -0.29 1.87 14.70
C PRO A 39 -1.36 1.54 13.67
N MET A 40 -2.52 2.16 13.80
CA MET A 40 -3.66 1.96 12.90
C MET A 40 -4.15 0.50 12.87
N ALA A 41 -4.04 -0.23 13.97
CA ALA A 41 -4.50 -1.61 14.09
C ALA A 41 -5.96 -1.75 13.69
N GLY A 42 -6.27 -2.83 12.96
CA GLY A 42 -7.62 -3.11 12.50
C GLY A 42 -8.04 -2.40 11.24
N LEU A 43 -7.24 -1.47 10.72
CA LEU A 43 -7.49 -0.86 9.42
C LEU A 43 -7.04 -1.76 8.29
N TRP A 44 -7.73 -1.65 7.16
CA TRP A 44 -7.39 -2.38 5.94
C TRP A 44 -6.45 -1.56 5.08
N GLU A 45 -5.46 -2.20 4.48
CA GLU A 45 -4.47 -1.52 3.66
C GLU A 45 -3.99 -2.39 2.50
N PHE A 46 -3.37 -1.75 1.51
CA PHE A 46 -2.63 -2.50 0.49
C PHE A 46 -1.36 -3.06 1.11
N PRO A 47 -0.94 -4.28 0.74
CA PRO A 47 0.31 -4.82 1.24
C PRO A 47 1.50 -3.98 0.78
N GLY A 48 2.51 -3.88 1.62
CA GLY A 48 3.71 -3.10 1.38
C GLY A 48 4.40 -2.74 2.69
N GLY A 49 5.26 -1.75 2.65
CA GLY A 49 5.97 -1.32 3.84
C GLY A 49 7.04 -0.29 3.57
N LYS A 50 7.82 0.00 4.59
CA LYS A 50 8.88 1.01 4.54
C LYS A 50 9.99 0.63 3.56
N VAL A 51 10.44 1.61 2.80
CA VAL A 51 11.66 1.50 2.00
C VAL A 51 12.84 1.72 2.95
N GLU A 52 13.72 0.74 3.05
CA GLU A 52 14.88 0.81 3.91
C GLU A 52 16.04 1.52 3.20
N LYS A 53 16.98 2.03 3.98
CA LYS A 53 18.14 2.73 3.46
C LYS A 53 18.90 1.84 2.46
N GLY A 54 19.16 2.39 1.28
CA GLY A 54 19.88 1.67 0.23
C GLY A 54 19.03 0.81 -0.67
N GLU A 55 17.74 0.67 -0.38
CA GLU A 55 16.83 -0.08 -1.25
C GLU A 55 16.24 0.81 -2.35
N ARG A 56 16.03 0.21 -3.50
CA ARG A 56 15.15 0.78 -4.53
C ARG A 56 13.70 0.47 -4.13
N LEU A 57 12.75 1.21 -4.70
CA LEU A 57 11.33 1.02 -4.40
C LEU A 57 10.88 -0.41 -4.70
N GLU A 58 11.25 -0.95 -5.86
CA GLU A 58 10.87 -2.31 -6.28
C GLU A 58 11.50 -3.37 -5.38
N GLN A 59 12.75 -3.16 -4.95
CA GLN A 59 13.42 -4.08 -4.02
C GLN A 59 12.70 -4.13 -2.68
N ALA A 60 12.32 -2.97 -2.15
CA ALA A 60 11.57 -2.88 -0.90
C ALA A 60 10.24 -3.59 -1.02
N LEU A 61 9.52 -3.38 -2.14
CA LEU A 61 8.23 -4.00 -2.34
C LEU A 61 8.33 -5.52 -2.48
N ILE A 62 9.31 -6.01 -3.23
CA ILE A 62 9.56 -7.46 -3.36
C ILE A 62 9.82 -8.07 -2.00
N ARG A 63 10.65 -7.44 -1.18
CA ARG A 63 10.95 -7.88 0.18
C ARG A 63 9.71 -7.89 1.06
N GLU A 64 8.96 -6.79 1.06
CA GLU A 64 7.75 -6.66 1.89
C GLU A 64 6.67 -7.67 1.51
N LEU A 65 6.45 -7.91 0.22
CA LEU A 65 5.47 -8.89 -0.23
C LEU A 65 5.88 -10.31 0.19
N LYS A 66 7.16 -10.61 0.17
CA LYS A 66 7.66 -11.90 0.66
C LYS A 66 7.47 -12.04 2.17
N GLU A 67 7.82 -11.02 2.92
CA GLU A 67 7.71 -11.03 4.39
C GLU A 67 6.27 -11.06 4.86
N GLU A 68 5.40 -10.25 4.28
CA GLU A 68 4.01 -10.10 4.75
C GLU A 68 3.08 -11.21 4.28
N ILE A 69 3.17 -11.59 3.02
CA ILE A 69 2.18 -12.48 2.39
C ILE A 69 2.78 -13.67 1.64
N SER A 70 4.08 -13.88 1.76
CA SER A 70 4.78 -15.09 1.31
C SER A 70 4.82 -15.32 -0.20
N ILE A 71 4.69 -14.30 -1.00
CA ILE A 71 4.76 -14.42 -2.46
C ILE A 71 6.09 -13.90 -3.01
N ASP A 72 6.47 -14.45 -4.15
CA ASP A 72 7.66 -14.04 -4.91
C ASP A 72 7.24 -13.25 -6.14
N VAL A 73 7.77 -12.04 -6.26
CA VAL A 73 7.48 -11.12 -7.35
C VAL A 73 8.80 -10.67 -7.95
N THR A 74 8.83 -10.51 -9.27
CA THR A 74 10.00 -9.95 -9.96
C THR A 74 9.76 -8.48 -10.30
N ALA A 75 10.83 -7.70 -10.40
CA ALA A 75 10.73 -6.26 -10.62
C ALA A 75 9.97 -5.90 -11.91
N ASN A 76 10.11 -6.70 -12.95
CA ASN A 76 9.42 -6.46 -14.23
C ASN A 76 7.92 -6.77 -14.20
N CYS A 77 7.42 -7.37 -13.12
CA CYS A 77 5.99 -7.55 -12.89
C CYS A 77 5.37 -6.42 -12.08
N LEU A 78 6.18 -5.47 -11.61
CA LEU A 78 5.75 -4.32 -10.85
C LEU A 78 5.65 -3.09 -11.76
N ALA A 79 4.43 -2.63 -12.01
CA ALA A 79 4.19 -1.43 -12.82
C ALA A 79 3.79 -0.27 -11.92
N PRO A 80 4.52 0.86 -11.91
CA PRO A 80 4.11 2.01 -11.12
C PRO A 80 2.79 2.55 -11.65
N LEU A 81 1.83 2.80 -10.75
CA LEU A 81 0.51 3.29 -11.11
C LEU A 81 0.33 4.74 -10.71
N THR A 82 0.51 5.04 -9.45
CA THR A 82 0.28 6.35 -8.87
C THR A 82 1.00 6.45 -7.52
N PHE A 83 0.73 7.50 -6.77
CA PHE A 83 1.24 7.63 -5.42
C PHE A 83 0.25 8.40 -4.55
N ALA A 84 0.30 8.17 -3.26
CA ALA A 84 -0.37 8.99 -2.26
C ALA A 84 0.65 9.90 -1.60
N SER A 85 0.26 11.13 -1.36
CA SER A 85 1.04 12.13 -0.63
C SER A 85 0.14 12.71 0.44
N HIS A 86 0.41 12.39 1.69
CA HIS A 86 -0.49 12.75 2.79
C HIS A 86 0.28 13.15 4.04
N SER A 87 -0.12 14.28 4.65
CA SER A 87 0.48 14.76 5.88
C SER A 87 -0.30 14.25 7.08
N TYR A 88 0.38 13.51 7.94
CA TYR A 88 -0.07 13.20 9.29
C TYR A 88 0.55 14.21 10.27
N ASP A 89 0.16 14.16 11.55
CA ASP A 89 0.62 15.16 12.52
C ASP A 89 2.14 15.25 12.66
N ASP A 90 2.81 14.10 12.65
CA ASP A 90 4.25 14.02 12.94
C ASP A 90 5.13 13.81 11.69
N PHE A 91 4.54 13.51 10.54
CA PHE A 91 5.31 13.20 9.35
C PHE A 91 4.48 13.39 8.08
N HIS A 92 5.17 13.44 6.96
CA HIS A 92 4.55 13.40 5.63
C HIS A 92 4.77 12.03 5.01
N LEU A 93 3.70 11.35 4.65
CA LEU A 93 3.78 10.05 3.97
C LEU A 93 3.81 10.25 2.46
N LEU A 94 4.81 9.66 1.82
CA LEU A 94 4.86 9.50 0.36
C LEU A 94 4.81 8.00 0.07
N MET A 95 3.74 7.57 -0.60
CA MET A 95 3.48 6.15 -0.82
C MET A 95 3.21 5.85 -2.29
N PRO A 96 4.25 5.47 -3.04
CA PRO A 96 4.08 4.95 -4.40
C PRO A 96 3.28 3.65 -4.37
N LEU A 97 2.34 3.52 -5.31
CA LEU A 97 1.53 2.31 -5.49
C LEU A 97 1.87 1.67 -6.82
N TYR A 98 2.25 0.41 -6.76
CA TYR A 98 2.51 -0.43 -7.93
C TYR A 98 1.35 -1.38 -8.15
N VAL A 99 1.15 -1.78 -9.40
CA VAL A 99 0.21 -2.85 -9.77
C VAL A 99 1.02 -4.10 -10.10
N CYS A 100 0.57 -5.24 -9.60
CA CYS A 100 1.16 -6.54 -9.92
C CYS A 100 0.05 -7.54 -10.23
N ARG A 101 0.13 -8.16 -11.40
CA ARG A 101 -0.87 -9.14 -11.85
C ARG A 101 -0.32 -10.55 -11.92
N LYS A 102 0.98 -10.73 -11.66
CA LYS A 102 1.64 -12.03 -11.76
C LYS A 102 2.64 -12.20 -10.62
N TRP A 103 2.51 -13.29 -9.91
CA TRP A 103 3.40 -13.67 -8.81
C TRP A 103 3.48 -15.17 -8.67
N ASP A 104 4.49 -15.65 -7.96
CA ASP A 104 4.65 -17.06 -7.63
C ASP A 104 4.33 -17.30 -6.16
N GLY A 105 3.79 -18.45 -5.87
CA GLY A 105 3.44 -18.84 -4.50
C GLY A 105 2.00 -18.54 -4.14
N GLN A 106 1.60 -19.07 -3.01
CA GLN A 106 0.28 -18.84 -2.43
C GLN A 106 0.37 -17.79 -1.36
N ILE A 107 -0.67 -16.97 -1.26
CA ILE A 107 -0.73 -15.94 -0.23
C ILE A 107 -0.94 -16.61 1.12
N VAL A 108 0.03 -16.40 2.00
CA VAL A 108 -0.02 -16.80 3.40
C VAL A 108 0.29 -15.58 4.25
N LEU A 109 -0.65 -15.20 5.10
CA LEU A 109 -0.50 -14.03 5.96
C LEU A 109 0.47 -14.33 7.09
N ASN A 110 1.53 -13.52 7.23
CA ASN A 110 2.53 -13.68 8.29
C ASN A 110 2.30 -12.72 9.45
N GLU A 111 1.76 -11.53 9.21
CA GLU A 111 1.49 -10.52 10.23
C GLU A 111 0.03 -10.09 10.26
N ALA A 112 -0.57 -9.86 9.10
CA ALA A 112 -1.97 -9.44 9.01
C ALA A 112 -2.90 -10.51 9.58
N THR A 113 -4.02 -10.05 10.15
CA THR A 113 -5.00 -10.95 10.78
C THR A 113 -6.07 -11.43 9.81
N ASP A 114 -6.23 -10.74 8.68
CA ASP A 114 -7.23 -11.08 7.67
C ASP A 114 -6.85 -10.50 6.32
N SER A 115 -7.46 -11.02 5.27
CA SER A 115 -7.31 -10.50 3.91
C SER A 115 -8.63 -10.59 3.16
N LYS A 116 -8.80 -9.70 2.18
CA LYS A 116 -9.96 -9.69 1.29
C LYS A 116 -9.52 -9.38 -0.13
N TRP A 117 -10.19 -10.01 -1.09
CA TRP A 117 -10.09 -9.67 -2.50
C TRP A 117 -11.33 -8.86 -2.87
N LEU A 118 -11.16 -7.60 -3.21
CA LEU A 118 -12.27 -6.68 -3.47
C LEU A 118 -12.05 -5.91 -4.76
N LYS A 119 -13.15 -5.61 -5.43
CA LYS A 119 -13.12 -4.62 -6.49
C LYS A 119 -12.97 -3.22 -5.89
N PRO A 120 -12.33 -2.27 -6.58
CA PRO A 120 -12.12 -0.92 -6.01
C PRO A 120 -13.40 -0.28 -5.47
N ASN A 121 -14.53 -0.46 -6.14
CA ASN A 121 -15.81 0.09 -5.67
C ASN A 121 -16.27 -0.49 -4.32
N GLU A 122 -15.89 -1.71 -4.02
CA GLU A 122 -16.24 -2.37 -2.77
C GLU A 122 -15.39 -1.89 -1.58
N MET A 123 -14.30 -1.20 -1.85
CA MET A 123 -13.41 -0.70 -0.79
C MET A 123 -13.95 0.52 -0.07
N ARG A 124 -14.99 1.16 -0.57
CA ARG A 124 -15.58 2.36 0.03
C ARG A 124 -16.04 2.18 1.47
N ASN A 125 -16.44 0.95 1.81
CA ASN A 125 -16.99 0.64 3.13
C ASN A 125 -15.93 0.08 4.10
N LEU A 126 -14.67 0.03 3.68
CA LEU A 126 -13.59 -0.41 4.55
C LEU A 126 -13.00 0.75 5.32
N ASP A 127 -12.65 0.49 6.57
CA ASP A 127 -11.83 1.41 7.35
C ASP A 127 -10.38 1.28 6.89
N MET A 128 -9.89 2.30 6.22
CA MET A 128 -8.52 2.35 5.67
C MET A 128 -7.79 3.60 6.15
N PRO A 129 -6.45 3.56 6.25
CA PRO A 129 -5.69 4.79 6.48
C PRO A 129 -6.01 5.82 5.39
N GLU A 130 -5.97 7.10 5.74
CA GLU A 130 -6.32 8.19 4.81
C GLU A 130 -5.52 8.15 3.52
N ALA A 131 -4.22 7.82 3.59
CA ALA A 131 -3.38 7.70 2.41
C ALA A 131 -3.88 6.62 1.45
N ASP A 132 -4.32 5.47 1.98
CA ASP A 132 -4.83 4.37 1.16
C ASP A 132 -6.17 4.74 0.50
N VAL A 133 -7.03 5.45 1.20
CA VAL A 133 -8.31 5.92 0.66
C VAL A 133 -8.10 6.77 -0.60
N LEU A 134 -7.05 7.60 -0.62
CA LEU A 134 -6.74 8.45 -1.77
C LEU A 134 -6.43 7.65 -3.05
N LEU A 135 -6.00 6.40 -2.90
CA LEU A 135 -5.61 5.54 -4.02
C LEU A 135 -6.79 4.80 -4.66
N ILE A 136 -7.92 4.69 -3.97
CA ILE A 136 -9.07 3.90 -4.45
C ILE A 136 -9.62 4.43 -5.77
N ALA A 137 -9.73 5.74 -5.90
CA ALA A 137 -10.26 6.36 -7.12
C ALA A 137 -9.36 6.05 -8.33
N MET A 138 -8.04 6.11 -8.15
CA MET A 138 -7.09 5.77 -9.21
C MET A 138 -7.18 4.31 -9.60
N LEU A 139 -7.29 3.41 -8.63
CA LEU A 139 -7.47 1.98 -8.91
C LEU A 139 -8.77 1.73 -9.68
N ARG A 140 -9.87 2.35 -9.26
CA ARG A 140 -11.16 2.21 -9.95
C ARG A 140 -11.07 2.61 -11.42
N ASP A 141 -10.34 3.68 -11.71
CA ASP A 141 -10.28 4.25 -13.06
C ASP A 141 -9.20 3.61 -13.94
N MET A 142 -8.18 2.98 -13.35
CA MET A 142 -6.98 2.54 -14.07
C MET A 142 -6.86 1.02 -14.22
N ILE A 143 -7.64 0.23 -13.51
CA ILE A 143 -7.55 -1.25 -13.62
C ILE A 143 -8.83 -1.93 -14.09
#